data_6a56f120bc0436349554c34ac6608f64
#
_entry.id   6a56f120bc0436349554c34ac6608f64
#
_cell.length_a   1.000
_cell.length_b   1.000
_cell.length_c   1.000
_cell.angle_alpha   90.00
_cell.angle_beta   90.00
_cell.angle_gamma   90.00
#
_symmetry.space_group_name_H-M   'P 1'
#
loop_
_entity.id
_entity.type
_entity.pdbx_description
1 polymer ?
#
loop_
_entity_poly.entity_id
_entity_poly.type
_entity_poly.pdbx_seq_one_letter_code
_entity_poly.pdbx_strand_id
1 'polypeptide(L)'
;MATNKILIIDDSRVIRVRVKEMLPPGNFEVLEAKDGLEGLNLIRQERPNLIMLDFLLPKLSGWEVFQEIQADADLQKIPLVLMSGRKEEVVEKIHEPFEYFEFIPKPFEQKELVGAIKSAMIKARLPRKQAEVNAVTQLVATETGSAEINALNEKIVKMQLEIDTLKQQMAQVIKLVQQKLQ
;
A
#
# COMPACT_ATOMS: atom_id res chain seq x y z
N MET A 1 -11.42 -24.30 -15.23
CA MET A 1 -11.08 -23.75 -13.90
C MET A 1 -10.31 -22.47 -14.12
N ALA A 2 -10.64 -21.39 -13.42
CA ALA A 2 -9.90 -20.14 -13.55
C ALA A 2 -8.48 -20.34 -13.01
N THR A 3 -7.48 -20.06 -13.84
CA THR A 3 -6.06 -20.10 -13.43
C THR A 3 -5.76 -18.83 -12.64
N ASN A 4 -5.17 -18.95 -11.47
CA ASN A 4 -4.72 -17.79 -10.71
C ASN A 4 -3.56 -17.11 -11.44
N LYS A 5 -3.62 -15.78 -11.61
CA LYS A 5 -2.60 -14.98 -12.28
C LYS A 5 -1.74 -14.25 -11.28
N ILE A 6 -0.43 -14.38 -11.42
CA ILE A 6 0.56 -13.63 -10.64
C ILE A 6 1.30 -12.70 -11.59
N LEU A 7 1.26 -11.40 -11.34
CA LEU A 7 1.97 -10.41 -12.15
C LEU A 7 3.23 -9.96 -11.41
N ILE A 8 4.37 -10.06 -12.10
CA ILE A 8 5.69 -9.61 -11.62
C ILE A 8 6.11 -8.40 -12.46
N ILE A 9 6.29 -7.25 -11.82
CA ILE A 9 6.69 -5.99 -12.44
C ILE A 9 8.06 -5.61 -11.89
N ASP A 10 9.09 -5.74 -12.72
CA ASP A 10 10.50 -5.48 -12.37
C ASP A 10 11.29 -5.28 -13.66
N ASP A 11 12.14 -4.26 -13.74
CA ASP A 11 12.93 -3.97 -14.94
C ASP A 11 14.03 -5.03 -15.18
N SER A 12 14.51 -5.67 -14.11
CA SER A 12 15.52 -6.72 -14.15
C SER A 12 14.91 -8.09 -14.53
N ARG A 13 15.23 -8.56 -15.72
CA ARG A 13 14.85 -9.92 -16.14
C ARG A 13 15.35 -11.00 -15.16
N VAL A 14 16.53 -10.80 -14.59
CA VAL A 14 17.12 -11.75 -13.62
C VAL A 14 16.24 -11.86 -12.38
N ILE A 15 15.76 -10.74 -11.88
CA ILE A 15 14.86 -10.72 -10.71
C ILE A 15 13.53 -11.40 -11.06
N ARG A 16 12.92 -11.09 -12.22
CA ARG A 16 11.65 -11.73 -12.63
C ARG A 16 11.78 -13.24 -12.71
N VAL A 17 12.84 -13.75 -13.33
CA VAL A 17 13.11 -15.21 -13.41
C VAL A 17 13.29 -15.79 -12.01
N ARG A 18 14.12 -15.17 -11.17
CA ARG A 18 14.37 -15.63 -9.81
C ARG A 18 13.10 -15.65 -8.95
N VAL A 19 12.28 -14.61 -9.03
CA VAL A 19 10.99 -14.56 -8.33
C VAL A 19 10.09 -15.70 -8.79
N LYS A 20 10.00 -15.95 -10.09
CA LYS A 20 9.22 -17.04 -10.66
C LYS A 20 9.66 -18.42 -10.15
N GLU A 21 10.97 -18.65 -10.06
CA GLU A 21 11.55 -19.90 -9.53
C GLU A 21 11.30 -20.08 -8.03
N MET A 22 11.18 -18.96 -7.29
CA MET A 22 10.90 -18.96 -5.84
C MET A 22 9.43 -19.14 -5.48
N LEU A 23 8.52 -18.99 -6.46
CA LEU A 23 7.09 -19.19 -6.20
C LEU A 23 6.82 -20.65 -5.80
N PRO A 24 5.92 -20.89 -4.83
CA PRO A 24 5.57 -22.24 -4.44
C PRO A 24 4.89 -22.97 -5.59
N PRO A 25 5.01 -24.31 -5.68
CA PRO A 25 4.31 -25.07 -6.71
C PRO A 25 2.80 -24.86 -6.59
N GLY A 26 2.14 -24.61 -7.74
CA GLY A 26 0.71 -24.33 -7.79
C GLY A 26 0.19 -24.15 -9.20
N ASN A 27 -1.13 -24.18 -9.36
CA ASN A 27 -1.78 -23.90 -10.65
C ASN A 27 -2.00 -22.37 -10.79
N PHE A 28 -0.98 -21.67 -11.27
CA PHE A 28 -1.02 -20.25 -11.57
C PHE A 28 -0.27 -19.91 -12.84
N GLU A 29 -0.69 -18.87 -13.50
CA GLU A 29 -0.03 -18.26 -14.64
C GLU A 29 0.81 -17.07 -14.17
N VAL A 30 2.06 -16.97 -14.59
CA VAL A 30 2.95 -15.86 -14.28
C VAL A 30 2.98 -14.90 -15.45
N LEU A 31 2.53 -13.68 -15.23
CA LEU A 31 2.64 -12.55 -16.15
C LEU A 31 3.85 -11.71 -15.75
N GLU A 32 4.58 -11.19 -16.71
CA GLU A 32 5.77 -10.38 -16.50
C GLU A 32 5.64 -9.02 -17.17
N ALA A 33 6.05 -7.95 -16.49
CA ALA A 33 6.19 -6.60 -17.01
C ALA A 33 7.59 -6.06 -16.68
N LYS A 34 8.19 -5.35 -17.62
CA LYS A 34 9.56 -4.80 -17.52
C LYS A 34 9.59 -3.33 -17.11
N ASP A 35 8.45 -2.68 -17.06
CA ASP A 35 8.31 -1.28 -16.65
C ASP A 35 6.92 -1.03 -16.05
N GLY A 36 6.77 0.11 -15.38
CA GLY A 36 5.53 0.44 -14.69
C GLY A 36 4.34 0.64 -15.61
N LEU A 37 4.54 1.15 -16.84
CA LEU A 37 3.47 1.36 -17.80
C LEU A 37 2.90 0.04 -18.32
N GLU A 38 3.78 -0.90 -18.69
CA GLU A 38 3.39 -2.26 -19.10
C GLU A 38 2.69 -2.97 -17.92
N GLY A 39 3.24 -2.83 -16.71
CA GLY A 39 2.66 -3.37 -15.49
C GLY A 39 1.24 -2.88 -15.24
N LEU A 40 1.01 -1.56 -15.31
CA LEU A 40 -0.30 -0.96 -15.09
C LEU A 40 -1.32 -1.41 -16.15
N ASN A 41 -0.90 -1.53 -17.41
CA ASN A 41 -1.75 -2.05 -18.48
C ASN A 41 -2.17 -3.50 -18.20
N LEU A 42 -1.23 -4.36 -17.82
CA LEU A 42 -1.52 -5.75 -17.47
C LEU A 42 -2.41 -5.86 -16.24
N ILE A 43 -2.23 -5.02 -15.21
CA ILE A 43 -3.11 -4.98 -14.04
C ILE A 43 -4.56 -4.72 -14.46
N ARG A 44 -4.78 -3.74 -15.33
CA ARG A 44 -6.12 -3.35 -15.81
C ARG A 44 -6.77 -4.40 -16.70
N GLN A 45 -5.98 -5.03 -17.60
CA GLN A 45 -6.48 -6.00 -18.56
C GLN A 45 -6.69 -7.39 -17.95
N GLU A 46 -5.72 -7.87 -17.21
CA GLU A 46 -5.65 -9.26 -16.76
C GLU A 46 -6.22 -9.47 -15.35
N ARG A 47 -6.38 -8.40 -14.56
CA ARG A 47 -6.87 -8.44 -13.18
C ARG A 47 -6.21 -9.57 -12.37
N PRO A 48 -4.88 -9.51 -12.14
CA PRO A 48 -4.15 -10.60 -11.50
C PRO A 48 -4.62 -10.83 -10.06
N ASN A 49 -4.38 -12.02 -9.55
CA ASN A 49 -4.72 -12.41 -8.18
C ASN A 49 -3.63 -12.02 -7.16
N LEU A 50 -2.44 -11.65 -7.65
CA LEU A 50 -1.31 -11.15 -6.87
C LEU A 50 -0.46 -10.25 -7.76
N ILE A 51 -0.02 -9.12 -7.22
CA ILE A 51 0.93 -8.21 -7.85
C ILE A 51 2.21 -8.19 -7.03
N MET A 52 3.35 -8.38 -7.70
CA MET A 52 4.69 -8.17 -7.17
C MET A 52 5.30 -7.00 -7.92
N LEU A 53 5.53 -5.89 -7.23
CA LEU A 53 5.87 -4.59 -7.83
C LEU A 53 7.21 -4.10 -7.31
N ASP A 54 8.16 -3.90 -8.21
CA ASP A 54 9.38 -3.14 -7.88
C ASP A 54 9.03 -1.66 -7.70
N PHE A 55 9.60 -1.05 -6.68
CA PHE A 55 9.40 0.37 -6.39
C PHE A 55 10.15 1.27 -7.37
N LEU A 56 11.32 0.81 -7.84
CA LEU A 56 12.21 1.57 -8.73
C LEU A 56 12.09 1.05 -10.16
N LEU A 57 11.16 1.60 -10.93
CA LEU A 57 10.90 1.21 -12.31
C LEU A 57 11.16 2.36 -13.28
N PRO A 58 11.55 2.08 -14.53
CA PRO A 58 11.61 3.07 -15.60
C PRO A 58 10.22 3.41 -16.14
N LYS A 59 10.11 4.54 -16.83
CA LYS A 59 8.94 5.13 -17.50
C LYS A 59 7.85 5.57 -16.51
N LEU A 60 7.25 4.64 -15.79
CA LEU A 60 6.30 4.87 -14.70
C LEU A 60 6.86 4.18 -13.46
N SER A 61 7.19 4.94 -12.42
CA SER A 61 7.76 4.41 -11.19
C SER A 61 6.80 3.45 -10.47
N GLY A 62 7.34 2.54 -9.67
CA GLY A 62 6.50 1.67 -8.85
C GLY A 62 5.61 2.44 -7.87
N TRP A 63 6.06 3.62 -7.43
CA TRP A 63 5.24 4.53 -6.64
C TRP A 63 4.00 5.02 -7.41
N GLU A 64 4.16 5.46 -8.65
CA GLU A 64 3.04 5.91 -9.49
C GLU A 64 2.09 4.76 -9.82
N VAL A 65 2.61 3.55 -10.12
CA VAL A 65 1.78 2.34 -10.28
C VAL A 65 1.00 2.04 -9.00
N PHE A 66 1.64 2.15 -7.83
CA PHE A 66 0.99 1.98 -6.54
C PHE A 66 -0.15 2.99 -6.33
N GLN A 67 0.07 4.27 -6.65
CA GLN A 67 -0.96 5.31 -6.55
C GLN A 67 -2.16 5.00 -7.45
N GLU A 68 -1.94 4.56 -8.69
CA GLU A 68 -3.00 4.15 -9.61
C GLU A 68 -3.80 2.95 -9.09
N ILE A 69 -3.13 1.97 -8.46
CA ILE A 69 -3.80 0.85 -7.79
C ILE A 69 -4.65 1.36 -6.61
N GLN A 70 -4.13 2.33 -5.84
CA GLN A 70 -4.84 2.87 -4.69
C GLN A 70 -6.02 3.79 -5.08
N ALA A 71 -6.01 4.35 -6.28
CA ALA A 71 -7.10 5.18 -6.79
C ALA A 71 -8.32 4.37 -7.27
N ASP A 72 -8.14 3.09 -7.58
CA ASP A 72 -9.22 2.21 -8.09
C ASP A 72 -9.66 1.22 -7.02
N ALA A 73 -10.93 1.31 -6.60
CA ALA A 73 -11.50 0.49 -5.53
C ALA A 73 -11.46 -1.03 -5.80
N ASP A 74 -11.44 -1.45 -7.07
CA ASP A 74 -11.34 -2.86 -7.42
C ASP A 74 -9.89 -3.33 -7.49
N LEU A 75 -8.97 -2.48 -7.95
CA LEU A 75 -7.54 -2.79 -7.97
C LEU A 75 -6.95 -2.85 -6.56
N GLN A 76 -7.43 -2.02 -5.65
CA GLN A 76 -7.03 -2.05 -4.24
C GLN A 76 -7.21 -3.42 -3.56
N LYS A 77 -8.16 -4.23 -4.02
CA LYS A 77 -8.47 -5.55 -3.45
C LYS A 77 -7.46 -6.62 -3.87
N ILE A 78 -6.62 -6.31 -4.86
CA ILE A 78 -5.59 -7.25 -5.33
C ILE A 78 -4.44 -7.26 -4.31
N PRO A 79 -4.05 -8.43 -3.79
CA PRO A 79 -2.88 -8.55 -2.95
C PRO A 79 -1.63 -7.97 -3.61
N LEU A 80 -0.88 -7.13 -2.89
CA LEU A 80 0.28 -6.43 -3.39
C LEU A 80 1.50 -6.68 -2.50
N VAL A 81 2.59 -7.12 -3.10
CA VAL A 81 3.93 -7.18 -2.50
C VAL A 81 4.81 -6.14 -3.20
N LEU A 82 5.25 -5.15 -2.44
CA LEU A 82 6.18 -4.13 -2.91
C LEU A 82 7.61 -4.60 -2.65
N MET A 83 8.47 -4.51 -3.66
CA MET A 83 9.87 -4.92 -3.59
C MET A 83 10.77 -3.70 -3.80
N SER A 84 11.83 -3.54 -3.00
CA SER A 84 12.85 -2.52 -3.25
C SER A 84 14.18 -2.89 -2.61
N GLY A 85 15.27 -2.47 -3.25
CA GLY A 85 16.61 -2.50 -2.66
C GLY A 85 16.89 -1.33 -1.70
N ARG A 86 15.98 -0.34 -1.65
CA ARG A 86 16.12 0.88 -0.84
C ARG A 86 14.84 1.11 -0.04
N LYS A 87 14.81 0.57 1.17
CA LYS A 87 13.66 0.71 2.07
C LYS A 87 13.36 2.18 2.39
N GLU A 88 14.38 3.00 2.52
CA GLU A 88 14.29 4.42 2.87
C GLU A 88 13.43 5.18 1.87
N GLU A 89 13.62 4.94 0.56
CA GLU A 89 12.83 5.60 -0.49
C GLU A 89 11.35 5.20 -0.46
N VAL A 90 11.05 3.97 -0.02
CA VAL A 90 9.67 3.51 0.15
C VAL A 90 9.02 4.21 1.33
N VAL A 91 9.73 4.27 2.48
CA VAL A 91 9.22 4.88 3.73
C VAL A 91 9.03 6.39 3.59
N GLU A 92 9.86 7.08 2.78
CA GLU A 92 9.66 8.50 2.46
C GLU A 92 8.32 8.78 1.74
N LYS A 93 7.85 7.84 0.93
CA LYS A 93 6.60 7.97 0.16
C LYS A 93 5.41 7.34 0.86
N ILE A 94 5.63 6.24 1.56
CA ILE A 94 4.58 5.44 2.19
C ILE A 94 4.96 5.22 3.65
N HIS A 95 4.18 5.82 4.56
CA HIS A 95 4.45 5.71 6.00
C HIS A 95 4.15 4.31 6.53
N GLU A 96 5.03 3.81 7.40
CA GLU A 96 4.76 2.57 8.16
C GLU A 96 3.71 2.84 9.27
N PRO A 97 2.90 1.84 9.66
CA PRO A 97 2.87 0.46 9.17
C PRO A 97 2.15 0.32 7.82
N PHE A 98 2.62 -0.60 6.96
CA PHE A 98 2.00 -0.92 5.68
C PHE A 98 0.75 -1.78 5.90
N GLU A 99 -0.41 -1.13 6.06
CA GLU A 99 -1.65 -1.81 6.45
C GLU A 99 -2.24 -2.71 5.35
N TYR A 100 -2.12 -2.30 4.07
CA TYR A 100 -2.89 -2.91 2.97
C TYR A 100 -2.03 -3.62 1.91
N PHE A 101 -0.73 -3.62 2.07
CA PHE A 101 0.23 -4.32 1.21
C PHE A 101 1.40 -4.83 2.04
N GLU A 102 2.22 -5.69 1.47
CA GLU A 102 3.43 -6.15 2.11
C GLU A 102 4.67 -5.58 1.43
N PHE A 103 5.72 -5.34 2.19
CA PHE A 103 7.01 -4.87 1.70
C PHE A 103 8.08 -5.93 1.94
N ILE A 104 8.92 -6.16 0.94
CA ILE A 104 10.06 -7.04 1.04
C ILE A 104 11.33 -6.35 0.50
N PRO A 105 12.41 -6.25 1.32
CA PRO A 105 13.66 -5.67 0.87
C PRO A 105 14.41 -6.64 -0.08
N LYS A 106 15.00 -6.11 -1.14
CA LYS A 106 15.92 -6.86 -2.01
C LYS A 106 17.36 -6.78 -1.43
N PRO A 107 18.16 -7.86 -1.47
CA PRO A 107 17.83 -9.21 -1.94
C PRO A 107 17.02 -10.00 -0.90
N PHE A 108 16.17 -10.90 -1.34
CA PHE A 108 15.32 -11.75 -0.50
C PHE A 108 15.46 -13.23 -0.87
N GLU A 109 15.09 -14.10 0.07
CA GLU A 109 15.06 -15.55 -0.10
C GLU A 109 13.63 -16.06 -0.34
N GLN A 110 13.52 -17.31 -0.80
CA GLN A 110 12.23 -17.95 -1.07
C GLN A 110 11.28 -17.93 0.13
N LYS A 111 11.81 -18.18 1.33
CA LYS A 111 11.00 -18.20 2.56
C LYS A 111 10.39 -16.84 2.88
N GLU A 112 11.15 -15.77 2.68
CA GLU A 112 10.71 -14.39 2.89
C GLU A 112 9.65 -14.01 1.86
N LEU A 113 9.88 -14.35 0.58
CA LEU A 113 8.93 -14.12 -0.50
C LEU A 113 7.60 -14.80 -0.23
N VAL A 114 7.61 -16.09 0.12
CA VAL A 114 6.39 -16.84 0.43
C VAL A 114 5.67 -16.26 1.66
N GLY A 115 6.42 -15.82 2.66
CA GLY A 115 5.89 -15.12 3.83
C GLY A 115 5.19 -13.81 3.45
N ALA A 116 5.85 -12.98 2.62
CA ALA A 116 5.32 -11.71 2.13
C ALA A 116 4.03 -11.91 1.30
N ILE A 117 4.00 -12.92 0.43
CA ILE A 117 2.80 -13.27 -0.36
C ILE A 117 1.62 -13.60 0.57
N LYS A 118 1.84 -14.46 1.57
CA LYS A 118 0.79 -14.82 2.54
C LYS A 118 0.28 -13.60 3.31
N SER A 119 1.18 -12.75 3.77
CA SER A 119 0.85 -11.50 4.45
C SER A 119 0.05 -10.56 3.56
N ALA A 120 0.48 -10.36 2.31
CA ALA A 120 -0.23 -9.52 1.34
C ALA A 120 -1.66 -10.03 1.08
N MET A 121 -1.85 -11.35 0.98
CA MET A 121 -3.18 -11.96 0.80
C MET A 121 -4.11 -11.72 2.00
N ILE A 122 -3.57 -11.66 3.21
CA ILE A 122 -4.33 -11.32 4.42
C ILE A 122 -4.67 -9.84 4.42
N LYS A 123 -3.68 -8.98 4.18
CA LYS A 123 -3.83 -7.52 4.19
C LYS A 123 -4.80 -7.01 3.12
N ALA A 124 -4.85 -7.64 1.94
CA ALA A 124 -5.79 -7.29 0.88
C ALA A 124 -7.28 -7.48 1.27
N ARG A 125 -7.55 -8.31 2.29
CA ARG A 125 -8.90 -8.57 2.80
C ARG A 125 -9.31 -7.64 3.94
N LEU A 126 -8.40 -6.79 4.44
CA LEU A 126 -8.70 -5.86 5.51
C LEU A 126 -9.66 -4.76 5.00
N PRO A 127 -10.64 -4.37 5.81
CA PRO A 127 -11.53 -3.26 5.46
C PRO A 127 -10.71 -1.96 5.35
N ARG A 128 -10.86 -1.24 4.25
CA ARG A 128 -10.15 0.02 4.03
C ARG A 128 -10.92 1.18 4.62
N LYS A 129 -10.28 2.04 5.38
CA LYS A 129 -10.87 3.23 6.02
C LYS A 129 -11.44 4.26 5.01
N GLN A 130 -11.06 4.18 3.73
CA GLN A 130 -11.56 5.08 2.69
C GLN A 130 -13.04 4.85 2.29
N ALA A 131 -13.63 3.71 2.62
CA ALA A 131 -15.06 3.48 2.36
C ALA A 131 -15.96 4.41 3.20
N GLU A 132 -15.50 4.87 4.35
CA GLU A 132 -16.27 5.76 5.22
C GLU A 132 -16.29 7.21 4.71
N VAL A 133 -15.19 7.70 4.10
CA VAL A 133 -15.14 9.06 3.55
C VAL A 133 -16.02 9.20 2.31
N ASN A 134 -16.07 8.19 1.45
CA ASN A 134 -16.92 8.21 0.26
C ASN A 134 -18.41 7.99 0.59
N ALA A 135 -18.74 7.22 1.63
CA ALA A 135 -20.11 7.08 2.11
C ALA A 135 -20.65 8.38 2.69
N VAL A 136 -19.80 9.13 3.42
CA VAL A 136 -20.15 10.47 3.94
C VAL A 136 -20.30 11.48 2.81
N THR A 137 -19.47 11.42 1.75
CA THR A 137 -19.55 12.34 0.60
C THR A 137 -20.78 12.05 -0.28
N GLN A 138 -21.24 10.81 -0.39
CA GLN A 138 -22.47 10.47 -1.11
C GLN A 138 -23.76 10.81 -0.34
N LEU A 139 -23.71 10.82 1.01
CA LEU A 139 -24.84 11.24 1.84
C LEU A 139 -25.03 12.75 1.86
N VAL A 140 -24.02 13.53 1.48
CA VAL A 140 -24.05 15.01 1.43
C VAL A 140 -24.75 15.55 0.16
N ALA A 141 -25.03 14.71 -0.80
CA ALA A 141 -25.77 15.10 -2.04
C ALA A 141 -27.30 15.20 -1.87
N THR A 142 -27.82 14.98 -0.67
CA THR A 142 -29.25 15.22 -0.34
C THR A 142 -29.37 16.40 0.62
N GLU A 143 -30.12 17.39 0.20
CA GLU A 143 -30.33 18.74 0.74
C GLU A 143 -30.85 18.84 2.19
N THR A 144 -30.17 18.28 3.20
CA THR A 144 -30.61 18.50 4.61
C THR A 144 -29.47 18.52 5.65
N GLY A 145 -28.21 18.68 5.24
CA GLY A 145 -27.08 18.43 6.13
C GLY A 145 -26.20 19.61 6.53
N SER A 146 -26.55 20.89 6.30
CA SER A 146 -25.61 22.00 6.58
C SER A 146 -25.31 22.21 8.07
N ALA A 147 -26.24 21.93 8.97
CA ALA A 147 -26.06 22.09 10.41
C ALA A 147 -25.22 20.95 11.03
N GLU A 148 -25.42 19.70 10.58
CA GLU A 148 -24.67 18.54 11.06
C GLU A 148 -23.23 18.53 10.56
N ILE A 149 -22.99 18.98 9.31
CA ILE A 149 -21.65 19.13 8.75
C ILE A 149 -20.85 20.18 9.51
N ASN A 150 -21.44 21.31 9.87
CA ASN A 150 -20.79 22.34 10.66
C ASN A 150 -20.44 21.83 12.08
N ALA A 151 -21.33 21.09 12.72
CA ALA A 151 -21.07 20.47 14.03
C ALA A 151 -19.97 19.40 13.97
N LEU A 152 -19.90 18.62 12.86
CA LEU A 152 -18.84 17.63 12.64
C LEU A 152 -17.48 18.30 12.38
N ASN A 153 -17.45 19.36 11.59
CA ASN A 153 -16.24 20.12 11.31
C ASN A 153 -15.71 20.82 12.59
N GLU A 154 -16.58 21.38 13.43
CA GLU A 154 -16.17 21.93 14.73
C GLU A 154 -15.56 20.84 15.65
N LYS A 155 -16.13 19.63 15.62
CA LYS A 155 -15.61 18.50 16.40
C LYS A 155 -14.24 18.02 15.90
N ILE A 156 -14.05 17.99 14.57
CA ILE A 156 -12.76 17.66 13.93
C ILE A 156 -11.69 18.69 14.31
N VAL A 157 -12.00 19.99 14.24
CA VAL A 157 -11.08 21.07 14.62
C VAL A 157 -10.71 20.97 16.11
N LYS A 158 -11.66 20.65 16.96
CA LYS A 158 -11.43 20.48 18.41
C LYS A 158 -10.52 19.29 18.71
N MET A 159 -10.76 18.15 18.06
CA MET A 159 -9.88 16.96 18.18
C MET A 159 -8.47 17.21 17.66
N GLN A 160 -8.33 17.98 16.57
CA GLN A 160 -7.03 18.36 16.03
C GLN A 160 -6.23 19.22 17.02
N LEU A 161 -6.87 20.17 17.68
CA LEU A 161 -6.28 21.00 18.74
C LEU A 161 -5.84 20.16 19.96
N GLU A 162 -6.63 19.16 20.34
CA GLU A 162 -6.28 18.25 21.44
C GLU A 162 -5.07 17.38 21.08
N ILE A 163 -5.00 16.88 19.83
CA ILE A 163 -3.86 16.11 19.32
C ILE A 163 -2.59 16.95 19.32
N ASP A 164 -2.65 18.20 18.87
CA ASP A 164 -1.48 19.08 18.84
C ASP A 164 -1.02 19.45 20.26
N THR A 165 -1.95 19.65 21.19
CA THR A 165 -1.64 19.87 22.61
C THR A 165 -0.96 18.68 23.24
N LEU A 166 -1.45 17.46 22.98
CA LEU A 166 -0.83 16.21 23.46
C LEU A 166 0.57 15.99 22.87
N LYS A 167 0.77 16.31 21.58
CA LYS A 167 2.10 16.26 20.96
C LYS A 167 3.08 17.21 21.61
N GLN A 168 2.65 18.43 21.94
CA GLN A 168 3.50 19.39 22.64
C GLN A 168 3.84 18.93 24.06
N GLN A 169 2.87 18.37 24.80
CA GLN A 169 3.13 17.81 26.13
C GLN A 169 4.10 16.63 26.08
N MET A 170 3.94 15.72 25.11
CA MET A 170 4.91 14.62 24.90
C MET A 170 6.30 15.13 24.57
N ALA A 171 6.43 16.15 23.72
CA ALA A 171 7.72 16.76 23.41
C ALA A 171 8.40 17.37 24.64
N GLN A 172 7.63 18.00 25.53
CA GLN A 172 8.14 18.54 26.81
C GLN A 172 8.60 17.44 27.76
N VAL A 173 7.83 16.35 27.87
CA VAL A 173 8.21 15.20 28.72
C VAL A 173 9.50 14.55 28.20
N ILE A 174 9.62 14.35 26.89
CA ILE A 174 10.84 13.82 26.27
C ILE A 174 12.06 14.70 26.57
N LYS A 175 11.89 16.02 26.47
CA LYS A 175 12.95 17.00 26.77
C LYS A 175 13.38 16.95 28.23
N LEU A 176 12.43 16.82 29.17
CA LEU A 176 12.70 16.68 30.60
C LEU A 176 13.40 15.37 30.94
N VAL A 177 13.03 14.26 30.30
CA VAL A 177 13.67 12.96 30.49
C VAL A 177 15.12 12.99 29.96
N GLN A 178 15.34 13.63 28.82
CA GLN A 178 16.71 13.78 28.25
C GLN A 178 17.62 14.65 29.12
N GLN A 179 17.08 15.68 29.79
CA GLN A 179 17.84 16.52 30.74
C GLN A 179 18.18 15.83 32.07
N LYS A 180 17.45 14.80 32.48
CA LYS A 180 17.71 14.05 33.73
C LYS A 180 18.63 12.86 33.52
N LEU A 181 18.99 12.52 32.28
CA LEU A 181 19.87 11.42 31.92
C LEU A 181 21.29 11.87 31.58
N GLN A 182 21.59 13.17 31.69
CA GLN A 182 22.95 13.75 31.70
C GLN A 182 23.36 14.11 33.13
#